data_9c8269498f030876f421b7afc22b535e
#
_entry.id   9c8269498f030876f421b7afc22b535e
#
_cell.length_a   1.000
_cell.length_b   1.000
_cell.length_c   1.000
_cell.angle_alpha   90.00
_cell.angle_beta   90.00
_cell.angle_gamma   90.00
#
_symmetry.space_group_name_H-M   'P 1'
#
loop_
_entity.id
_entity.type
_entity.pdbx_description
1 polymer ?
#
loop_
_entity_poly.entity_id
_entity_poly.type
_entity_poly.pdbx_seq_one_letter_code
_entity_poly.pdbx_strand_id
1 'polypeptide(L)'
;MARTPLPERRRQLTEAAIRVMTRDGVARATTRSISAEAGVSLSVFHYCFDSKQALFESVITAITDHYVTVVKEAIRPRPTLRETIRAGFEAYWDHVRAHPGEHMLTYELTQYALRQPGFGHLARRQYELYGETYAELIEQLRRTAAFELSVPVPVLARYLAAMTDGFTLSLLVLGDDGGPVRTLPMVDTITEMITTHVTSLVEAGPAPASLTGAGPAAVGPPDA
;
A
#
# COMPACT_ATOMS: atom_id res chain seq x y z
N MET A 1 22.09 29.64 15.51
CA MET A 1 20.96 28.75 15.18
C MET A 1 21.54 27.46 14.61
N ALA A 2 21.12 26.30 15.12
CA ALA A 2 21.56 25.01 14.60
C ALA A 2 21.06 24.86 13.16
N ARG A 3 21.92 24.39 12.24
CA ARG A 3 21.59 24.18 10.85
C ARG A 3 20.67 22.96 10.75
N THR A 4 19.44 23.13 10.25
CA THR A 4 18.50 22.02 10.04
C THR A 4 19.14 20.95 9.15
N PRO A 5 19.12 19.65 9.55
CA PRO A 5 19.68 18.56 8.76
C PRO A 5 19.03 18.45 7.37
N LEU A 6 19.79 17.97 6.38
CA LEU A 6 19.31 17.83 4.99
C LEU A 6 18.03 16.97 4.87
N PRO A 7 17.90 15.80 5.53
CA PRO A 7 16.67 15.00 5.45
C PRO A 7 15.43 15.76 5.95
N GLU A 8 15.56 16.48 7.04
CA GLU A 8 14.48 17.28 7.63
C GLU A 8 14.10 18.44 6.71
N ARG A 9 15.06 19.05 6.04
CA ARG A 9 14.81 20.13 5.08
C ARG A 9 14.13 19.60 3.81
N ARG A 10 14.50 18.39 3.35
CA ARG A 10 13.81 17.72 2.24
C ARG A 10 12.36 17.43 2.61
N ARG A 11 12.11 16.87 3.80
CA ARG A 11 10.76 16.62 4.32
C ARG A 11 9.90 17.90 4.34
N GLN A 12 10.42 18.99 4.91
CA GLN A 12 9.74 20.29 4.96
C GLN A 12 9.36 20.80 3.55
N LEU A 13 10.28 20.71 2.59
CA LEU A 13 10.02 21.11 1.19
C LEU A 13 9.01 20.19 0.49
N THR A 14 9.03 18.88 0.75
CA THR A 14 8.09 17.92 0.21
C THR A 14 6.67 18.18 0.72
N GLU A 15 6.50 18.42 2.02
CA GLU A 15 5.22 18.79 2.62
C GLU A 15 4.68 20.12 2.07
N ALA A 16 5.56 21.12 1.90
CA ALA A 16 5.19 22.38 1.27
C ALA A 16 4.77 22.18 -0.21
N ALA A 17 5.44 21.29 -0.92
CA ALA A 17 5.09 20.95 -2.30
C ALA A 17 3.71 20.28 -2.38
N ILE A 18 3.41 19.34 -1.47
CA ILE A 18 2.07 18.71 -1.37
C ILE A 18 1.01 19.80 -1.17
N ARG A 19 1.18 20.70 -0.19
CA ARG A 19 0.22 21.79 0.06
C ARG A 19 0.02 22.70 -1.16
N VAL A 20 1.12 23.13 -1.80
CA VAL A 20 1.05 24.02 -2.98
C VAL A 20 0.38 23.31 -4.15
N MET A 21 0.76 22.05 -4.42
CA MET A 21 0.21 21.28 -5.54
C MET A 21 -1.27 20.94 -5.34
N THR A 22 -1.67 20.59 -4.11
CA THR A 22 -3.07 20.33 -3.77
C THR A 22 -3.94 21.59 -3.91
N ARG A 23 -3.42 22.74 -3.55
CA ARG A 23 -4.14 24.02 -3.64
C ARG A 23 -4.18 24.60 -5.05
N ASP A 24 -3.04 24.60 -5.75
CA ASP A 24 -2.85 25.36 -6.98
C ASP A 24 -2.78 24.47 -8.23
N GLY A 25 -2.66 23.15 -8.07
CA GLY A 25 -2.44 22.16 -9.12
C GLY A 25 -0.96 21.96 -9.46
N VAL A 26 -0.62 20.77 -9.95
CA VAL A 26 0.78 20.35 -10.27
C VAL A 26 1.43 21.25 -11.32
N ALA A 27 0.67 21.65 -12.36
CA ALA A 27 1.20 22.47 -13.46
C ALA A 27 1.64 23.86 -13.01
N ARG A 28 0.95 24.44 -12.03
CA ARG A 28 1.22 25.79 -11.50
C ARG A 28 2.22 25.82 -10.35
N ALA A 29 2.51 24.67 -9.74
CA ALA A 29 3.48 24.59 -8.67
C ALA A 29 4.91 24.87 -9.19
N THR A 30 5.52 25.92 -8.65
CA THR A 30 6.88 26.35 -9.01
C THR A 30 7.84 26.16 -7.83
N THR A 31 9.13 26.03 -8.11
CA THR A 31 10.16 25.97 -7.05
C THR A 31 10.12 27.20 -6.15
N ARG A 32 9.73 28.37 -6.69
CA ARG A 32 9.59 29.62 -5.90
C ARG A 32 8.39 29.56 -4.98
N SER A 33 7.20 29.12 -5.47
CA SER A 33 6.01 29.02 -4.62
C SER A 33 6.19 27.99 -3.51
N ILE A 34 6.86 26.88 -3.82
CA ILE A 34 7.16 25.82 -2.85
C ILE A 34 8.18 26.30 -1.79
N SER A 35 9.24 27.00 -2.21
CA SER A 35 10.20 27.58 -1.27
C SER A 35 9.56 28.62 -0.34
N ALA A 36 8.69 29.47 -0.89
CA ALA A 36 7.94 30.46 -0.10
C ALA A 36 7.00 29.80 0.90
N GLU A 37 6.27 28.76 0.49
CA GLU A 37 5.39 27.95 1.35
C GLU A 37 6.17 27.25 2.47
N ALA A 38 7.38 26.78 2.18
CA ALA A 38 8.28 26.15 3.16
C ALA A 38 9.00 27.17 4.07
N GLY A 39 8.90 28.47 3.81
CA GLY A 39 9.63 29.51 4.54
C GLY A 39 11.15 29.44 4.34
N VAL A 40 11.63 28.99 3.17
CA VAL A 40 13.04 28.85 2.86
C VAL A 40 13.43 29.61 1.61
N SER A 41 14.74 29.88 1.44
CA SER A 41 15.23 30.50 0.20
C SER A 41 15.27 29.50 -0.95
N LEU A 42 15.21 30.01 -2.17
CA LEU A 42 15.33 29.18 -3.39
C LEU A 42 16.66 28.40 -3.45
N SER A 43 17.75 28.97 -2.89
CA SER A 43 19.02 28.25 -2.79
C SER A 43 18.95 27.01 -1.91
N VAL A 44 18.14 27.04 -0.85
CA VAL A 44 17.89 25.86 0.00
C VAL A 44 17.12 24.80 -0.78
N PHE A 45 16.17 25.19 -1.63
CA PHE A 45 15.49 24.24 -2.51
C PHE A 45 16.48 23.50 -3.41
N HIS A 46 17.34 24.23 -4.12
CA HIS A 46 18.34 23.64 -5.03
C HIS A 46 19.43 22.85 -4.30
N TYR A 47 19.68 23.12 -3.02
CA TYR A 47 20.53 22.28 -2.19
C TYR A 47 19.86 20.94 -1.83
N CYS A 48 18.53 20.92 -1.72
CA CYS A 48 17.77 19.73 -1.34
C CYS A 48 17.36 18.88 -2.54
N PHE A 49 17.05 19.50 -3.68
CA PHE A 49 16.54 18.81 -4.86
C PHE A 49 17.27 19.27 -6.13
N ASP A 50 17.92 18.29 -6.79
CA ASP A 50 18.67 18.51 -8.02
C ASP A 50 17.77 18.80 -9.22
N SER A 51 16.51 18.38 -9.13
CA SER A 51 15.53 18.52 -10.21
C SER A 51 14.09 18.57 -9.69
N LYS A 52 13.15 19.01 -10.55
CA LYS A 52 11.71 18.93 -10.29
C LYS A 52 11.25 17.47 -10.22
N GLN A 53 11.88 16.56 -10.98
CA GLN A 53 11.61 15.12 -10.91
C GLN A 53 11.91 14.57 -9.50
N ALA A 54 13.08 14.88 -8.94
CA ALA A 54 13.44 14.42 -7.59
C ALA A 54 12.47 14.91 -6.50
N LEU A 55 11.93 16.11 -6.64
CA LEU A 55 10.87 16.61 -5.78
C LEU A 55 9.57 15.79 -5.97
N PHE A 56 9.17 15.52 -7.21
CA PHE A 56 7.95 14.75 -7.50
C PHE A 56 8.03 13.32 -6.96
N GLU A 57 9.19 12.65 -7.10
CA GLU A 57 9.44 11.36 -6.46
C GLU A 57 9.24 11.43 -4.95
N SER A 58 9.78 12.48 -4.32
CA SER A 58 9.63 12.69 -2.88
C SER A 58 8.17 12.92 -2.47
N VAL A 59 7.40 13.64 -3.29
CA VAL A 59 5.96 13.87 -3.06
C VAL A 59 5.17 12.56 -3.18
N ILE A 60 5.39 11.79 -4.25
CA ILE A 60 4.73 10.49 -4.48
C ILE A 60 5.03 9.54 -3.31
N THR A 61 6.30 9.43 -2.92
CA THR A 61 6.73 8.58 -1.81
C THR A 61 6.07 9.02 -0.50
N ALA A 62 6.09 10.32 -0.19
CA ALA A 62 5.53 10.83 1.07
C ALA A 62 4.02 10.58 1.20
N ILE A 63 3.25 10.78 0.11
CA ILE A 63 1.81 10.50 0.11
C ILE A 63 1.57 8.99 0.28
N THR A 64 2.35 8.14 -0.43
CA THR A 64 2.23 6.68 -0.33
C THR A 64 2.55 6.20 1.07
N ASP A 65 3.66 6.64 1.66
CA ASP A 65 4.08 6.26 3.01
C ASP A 65 3.05 6.65 4.07
N HIS A 66 2.37 7.79 3.88
CA HIS A 66 1.35 8.27 4.80
C HIS A 66 0.18 7.27 4.91
N TYR A 67 -0.49 6.94 3.80
CA TYR A 67 -1.62 6.00 3.85
C TYR A 67 -1.18 4.56 4.16
N VAL A 68 0.02 4.15 3.72
CA VAL A 68 0.58 2.82 4.05
C VAL A 68 0.76 2.66 5.55
N THR A 69 1.24 3.69 6.24
CA THR A 69 1.39 3.68 7.69
C THR A 69 0.03 3.48 8.37
N VAL A 70 -0.99 4.22 7.95
CA VAL A 70 -2.37 4.09 8.47
C VAL A 70 -2.91 2.68 8.26
N VAL A 71 -2.74 2.12 7.06
CA VAL A 71 -3.19 0.75 6.74
C VAL A 71 -2.42 -0.29 7.55
N LYS A 72 -1.10 -0.19 7.67
CA LYS A 72 -0.27 -1.10 8.47
C LYS A 72 -0.67 -1.11 9.95
N GLU A 73 -1.01 0.05 10.50
CA GLU A 73 -1.51 0.16 11.88
C GLU A 73 -2.89 -0.47 12.06
N ALA A 74 -3.74 -0.42 11.05
CA ALA A 74 -5.07 -1.02 11.07
C ALA A 74 -5.04 -2.55 10.90
N ILE A 75 -4.05 -3.10 10.17
CA ILE A 75 -3.84 -4.53 9.96
C ILE A 75 -3.19 -5.14 11.23
N ARG A 76 -3.95 -5.16 12.32
CA ARG A 76 -3.60 -5.91 13.54
C ARG A 76 -4.34 -7.23 13.55
N PRO A 77 -3.77 -8.31 14.13
CA PRO A 77 -4.45 -9.60 14.25
C PRO A 77 -5.83 -9.43 14.86
N ARG A 78 -6.85 -9.93 14.16
CA ARG A 78 -8.25 -10.00 14.58
C ARG A 78 -8.67 -11.47 14.65
N PRO A 79 -9.84 -11.80 15.21
CA PRO A 79 -10.30 -13.19 15.30
C PRO A 79 -10.29 -13.94 13.97
N THR A 80 -10.53 -13.25 12.86
CA THR A 80 -10.49 -13.84 11.53
C THR A 80 -9.59 -13.03 10.57
N LEU A 81 -9.01 -13.72 9.59
CA LEU A 81 -8.27 -13.08 8.49
C LEU A 81 -9.17 -12.10 7.73
N ARG A 82 -10.44 -12.46 7.53
CA ARG A 82 -11.45 -11.60 6.89
C ARG A 82 -11.58 -10.26 7.61
N GLU A 83 -11.71 -10.25 8.92
CA GLU A 83 -11.82 -9.03 9.72
C GLU A 83 -10.54 -8.20 9.67
N THR A 84 -9.38 -8.85 9.62
CA THR A 84 -8.08 -8.18 9.50
C THR A 84 -7.95 -7.46 8.15
N ILE A 85 -8.29 -8.15 7.04
CA ILE A 85 -8.27 -7.57 5.69
C ILE A 85 -9.26 -6.41 5.59
N ARG A 86 -10.49 -6.62 6.06
CA ARG A 86 -11.54 -5.60 6.08
C ARG A 86 -11.08 -4.31 6.78
N ALA A 87 -10.48 -4.45 7.97
CA ALA A 87 -10.00 -3.31 8.73
C ALA A 87 -8.91 -2.50 7.98
N GLY A 88 -8.04 -3.16 7.21
CA GLY A 88 -7.05 -2.49 6.37
C GLY A 88 -7.71 -1.63 5.29
N PHE A 89 -8.73 -2.17 4.61
CA PHE A 89 -9.46 -1.41 3.59
C PHE A 89 -10.32 -0.29 4.18
N GLU A 90 -10.99 -0.51 5.30
CA GLU A 90 -11.74 0.54 6.01
C GLU A 90 -10.81 1.71 6.38
N ALA A 91 -9.65 1.42 6.97
CA ALA A 91 -8.67 2.45 7.32
C ALA A 91 -8.15 3.20 6.10
N TYR A 92 -7.91 2.51 4.98
CA TYR A 92 -7.50 3.16 3.73
C TYR A 92 -8.57 4.13 3.22
N TRP A 93 -9.85 3.73 3.15
CA TRP A 93 -10.90 4.61 2.66
C TRP A 93 -11.28 5.71 3.64
N ASP A 94 -11.13 5.51 4.94
CA ASP A 94 -11.24 6.59 5.92
C ASP A 94 -10.14 7.64 5.69
N HIS A 95 -8.92 7.19 5.36
CA HIS A 95 -7.83 8.09 4.97
C HIS A 95 -8.14 8.85 3.67
N VAL A 96 -8.69 8.19 2.65
CA VAL A 96 -9.10 8.85 1.40
C VAL A 96 -10.13 9.95 1.67
N ARG A 97 -11.13 9.69 2.53
CA ARG A 97 -12.15 10.68 2.92
C ARG A 97 -11.57 11.85 3.70
N ALA A 98 -10.60 11.58 4.56
CA ALA A 98 -9.94 12.62 5.36
C ALA A 98 -8.98 13.48 4.53
N HIS A 99 -8.38 12.91 3.46
CA HIS A 99 -7.33 13.56 2.65
C HIS A 99 -7.61 13.49 1.14
N PRO A 100 -8.81 13.85 0.66
CA PRO A 100 -9.19 13.70 -0.75
C PRO A 100 -8.27 14.47 -1.70
N GLY A 101 -7.75 15.63 -1.26
CA GLY A 101 -6.82 16.44 -2.04
C GLY A 101 -5.47 15.77 -2.28
N GLU A 102 -4.93 15.03 -1.31
CA GLU A 102 -3.69 14.27 -1.47
C GLU A 102 -3.86 13.12 -2.47
N HIS A 103 -4.97 12.40 -2.38
CA HIS A 103 -5.28 11.33 -3.33
C HIS A 103 -5.55 11.89 -4.75
N MET A 104 -6.27 12.99 -4.88
CA MET A 104 -6.45 13.66 -6.17
C MET A 104 -5.10 14.11 -6.78
N LEU A 105 -4.18 14.58 -5.92
CA LEU A 105 -2.84 14.97 -6.33
C LEU A 105 -2.07 13.81 -6.96
N THR A 106 -2.22 12.57 -6.49
CA THR A 106 -1.53 11.41 -7.09
C THR A 106 -1.98 11.17 -8.54
N TYR A 107 -3.27 11.35 -8.85
CA TYR A 107 -3.78 11.26 -10.23
C TYR A 107 -3.26 12.39 -11.10
N GLU A 108 -3.24 13.61 -10.57
CA GLU A 108 -2.72 14.77 -11.30
C GLU A 108 -1.23 14.61 -11.61
N LEU A 109 -0.43 14.11 -10.66
CA LEU A 109 0.99 13.81 -10.85
C LEU A 109 1.21 12.73 -11.92
N THR A 110 0.41 11.66 -11.91
CA THR A 110 0.44 10.61 -12.93
C THR A 110 0.15 11.18 -14.32
N GLN A 111 -0.94 11.94 -14.45
CA GLN A 111 -1.32 12.56 -15.73
C GLN A 111 -0.28 13.57 -16.21
N TYR A 112 0.27 14.36 -15.31
CA TYR A 112 1.36 15.29 -15.64
C TYR A 112 2.59 14.53 -16.12
N ALA A 113 3.03 13.50 -15.40
CA ALA A 113 4.21 12.71 -15.74
C ALA A 113 4.08 12.00 -17.09
N LEU A 114 2.91 11.46 -17.43
CA LEU A 114 2.66 10.80 -18.71
C LEU A 114 2.68 11.76 -19.91
N ARG A 115 2.39 13.05 -19.69
CA ARG A 115 2.33 14.07 -20.75
C ARG A 115 3.61 14.88 -20.90
N GLN A 116 4.47 14.90 -19.89
CA GLN A 116 5.71 15.69 -19.93
C GLN A 116 6.89 14.85 -20.42
N PRO A 117 7.62 15.30 -21.46
CA PRO A 117 8.85 14.62 -21.89
C PRO A 117 9.84 14.44 -20.73
N GLY A 118 10.38 13.24 -20.58
CA GLY A 118 11.35 12.91 -19.53
C GLY A 118 10.76 12.57 -18.15
N PHE A 119 9.43 12.70 -17.94
CA PHE A 119 8.77 12.41 -16.65
C PHE A 119 8.08 11.04 -16.59
N GLY A 120 7.93 10.32 -17.70
CA GLY A 120 7.19 9.05 -17.74
C GLY A 120 7.67 7.98 -16.76
N HIS A 121 8.96 8.01 -16.38
CA HIS A 121 9.52 7.13 -15.38
C HIS A 121 8.89 7.34 -13.98
N LEU A 122 8.41 8.56 -13.65
CA LEU A 122 7.76 8.85 -12.39
C LEU A 122 6.39 8.16 -12.28
N ALA A 123 5.58 8.20 -13.33
CA ALA A 123 4.32 7.48 -13.37
C ALA A 123 4.54 5.96 -13.24
N ARG A 124 5.57 5.41 -13.92
CA ARG A 124 5.96 4.01 -13.77
C ARG A 124 6.34 3.71 -12.33
N ARG A 125 7.24 4.50 -11.73
CA ARG A 125 7.71 4.29 -10.35
C ARG A 125 6.57 4.36 -9.34
N GLN A 126 5.61 5.26 -9.53
CA GLN A 126 4.42 5.35 -8.67
C GLN A 126 3.62 4.04 -8.66
N TYR A 127 3.36 3.46 -9.84
CA TYR A 127 2.61 2.20 -9.94
C TYR A 127 3.43 0.97 -9.51
N GLU A 128 4.74 0.99 -9.68
CA GLU A 128 5.65 -0.02 -9.11
C GLU A 128 5.59 0.03 -7.58
N LEU A 129 5.66 1.23 -6.98
CA LEU A 129 5.56 1.43 -5.54
C LEU A 129 4.23 0.91 -4.97
N TYR A 130 3.12 1.13 -5.67
CA TYR A 130 1.82 0.56 -5.26
C TYR A 130 1.86 -0.97 -5.23
N GLY A 131 2.38 -1.61 -6.27
CA GLY A 131 2.53 -3.06 -6.33
C GLY A 131 3.45 -3.61 -5.24
N GLU A 132 4.60 -2.97 -5.01
CA GLU A 132 5.55 -3.31 -3.94
C GLU A 132 4.87 -3.22 -2.57
N THR A 133 4.14 -2.14 -2.30
CA THR A 133 3.41 -1.92 -1.05
C THR A 133 2.38 -3.01 -0.77
N TYR A 134 1.55 -3.34 -1.76
CA TYR A 134 0.57 -4.43 -1.59
C TYR A 134 1.25 -5.79 -1.39
N ALA A 135 2.36 -6.06 -2.09
CA ALA A 135 3.12 -7.28 -1.89
C ALA A 135 3.66 -7.40 -0.47
N GLU A 136 4.22 -6.30 0.08
CA GLU A 136 4.69 -6.26 1.47
C GLU A 136 3.55 -6.48 2.47
N LEU A 137 2.39 -5.85 2.28
CA LEU A 137 1.22 -6.03 3.14
C LEU A 137 0.71 -7.48 3.11
N ILE A 138 0.64 -8.10 1.94
CA ILE A 138 0.24 -9.50 1.78
C ILE A 138 1.23 -10.43 2.50
N GLU A 139 2.54 -10.23 2.31
CA GLU A 139 3.56 -11.03 2.96
C GLU A 139 3.58 -10.84 4.48
N GLN A 140 3.29 -9.65 4.96
CA GLN A 140 3.12 -9.39 6.40
C GLN A 140 1.92 -10.17 6.95
N LEU A 141 0.78 -10.14 6.26
CA LEU A 141 -0.41 -10.90 6.64
C LEU A 141 -0.16 -12.40 6.62
N ARG A 142 0.52 -12.93 5.59
CA ARG A 142 0.88 -14.35 5.50
C ARG A 142 1.72 -14.82 6.69
N ARG A 143 2.70 -14.02 7.09
CA ARG A 143 3.53 -14.34 8.26
C ARG A 143 2.74 -14.33 9.57
N THR A 144 1.72 -13.46 9.68
CA THR A 144 0.98 -13.26 10.93
C THR A 144 -0.18 -14.24 11.09
N ALA A 145 -0.87 -14.55 9.99
CA ALA A 145 -2.09 -15.35 9.98
C ALA A 145 -1.90 -16.77 9.42
N ALA A 146 -0.66 -17.13 9.02
CA ALA A 146 -0.26 -18.48 8.57
C ALA A 146 -1.22 -19.08 7.52
N PHE A 147 -1.41 -18.39 6.39
CA PHE A 147 -2.21 -18.85 5.27
C PHE A 147 -1.40 -18.96 3.98
N GLU A 148 -1.89 -19.75 3.03
CA GLU A 148 -1.37 -19.85 1.67
C GLU A 148 -2.32 -19.19 0.68
N LEU A 149 -1.77 -18.77 -0.47
CA LEU A 149 -2.51 -18.16 -1.56
C LEU A 149 -2.57 -19.12 -2.75
N SER A 150 -3.72 -19.19 -3.40
CA SER A 150 -3.92 -19.91 -4.66
C SER A 150 -3.30 -19.20 -5.87
N VAL A 151 -2.86 -17.95 -5.69
CA VAL A 151 -2.24 -17.11 -6.74
C VAL A 151 -0.91 -16.54 -6.24
N PRO A 152 0.07 -16.27 -7.13
CA PRO A 152 1.32 -15.64 -6.73
C PRO A 152 1.11 -14.25 -6.10
N VAL A 153 1.85 -13.94 -5.03
CA VAL A 153 1.76 -12.64 -4.34
C VAL A 153 1.88 -11.44 -5.28
N PRO A 154 2.83 -11.39 -6.24
CA PRO A 154 2.92 -10.25 -7.14
C PRO A 154 1.69 -10.04 -8.03
N VAL A 155 1.00 -11.14 -8.40
CA VAL A 155 -0.23 -11.08 -9.20
C VAL A 155 -1.36 -10.48 -8.37
N LEU A 156 -1.58 -10.99 -7.16
CA LEU A 156 -2.59 -10.46 -6.24
C LEU A 156 -2.31 -9.01 -5.87
N ALA A 157 -1.06 -8.67 -5.57
CA ALA A 157 -0.65 -7.32 -5.23
C ALA A 157 -0.97 -6.31 -6.34
N ARG A 158 -0.64 -6.67 -7.60
CA ARG A 158 -0.94 -5.81 -8.76
C ARG A 158 -2.44 -5.66 -8.99
N TYR A 159 -3.19 -6.75 -8.82
CA TYR A 159 -4.64 -6.71 -8.92
C TYR A 159 -5.27 -5.80 -7.86
N LEU A 160 -4.86 -5.92 -6.59
CA LEU A 160 -5.35 -5.09 -5.50
C LEU A 160 -4.97 -3.61 -5.70
N ALA A 161 -3.74 -3.33 -6.13
CA ALA A 161 -3.31 -1.98 -6.45
C ALA A 161 -4.22 -1.34 -7.52
N ALA A 162 -4.48 -2.04 -8.62
CA ALA A 162 -5.32 -1.54 -9.71
C ALA A 162 -6.80 -1.35 -9.28
N MET A 163 -7.34 -2.28 -8.50
CA MET A 163 -8.70 -2.17 -7.98
C MET A 163 -8.85 -1.01 -7.01
N THR A 164 -7.94 -0.88 -6.06
CA THR A 164 -7.96 0.20 -5.07
C THR A 164 -7.82 1.57 -5.74
N ASP A 165 -6.94 1.67 -6.73
CA ASP A 165 -6.77 2.90 -7.53
C ASP A 165 -8.10 3.28 -8.22
N GLY A 166 -8.75 2.36 -8.92
CA GLY A 166 -10.03 2.61 -9.58
C GLY A 166 -11.16 2.99 -8.62
N PHE A 167 -11.25 2.33 -7.48
CA PHE A 167 -12.26 2.65 -6.46
C PHE A 167 -11.98 3.98 -5.77
N THR A 168 -10.73 4.32 -5.53
CA THR A 168 -10.36 5.63 -4.97
C THR A 168 -10.78 6.74 -5.91
N LEU A 169 -10.48 6.64 -7.20
CA LEU A 169 -10.91 7.64 -8.18
C LEU A 169 -12.45 7.72 -8.24
N SER A 170 -13.13 6.57 -8.23
CA SER A 170 -14.60 6.52 -8.20
C SER A 170 -15.18 7.24 -6.97
N LEU A 171 -14.60 7.02 -5.78
CA LEU A 171 -15.02 7.70 -4.55
C LEU A 171 -14.80 9.22 -4.64
N LEU A 172 -13.66 9.66 -5.17
CA LEU A 172 -13.34 11.08 -5.34
C LEU A 172 -14.27 11.79 -6.34
N VAL A 173 -14.75 11.07 -7.36
CA VAL A 173 -15.65 11.61 -8.39
C VAL A 173 -17.10 11.58 -7.97
N LEU A 174 -17.58 10.47 -7.40
CA LEU A 174 -18.98 10.25 -7.09
C LEU A 174 -19.37 10.67 -5.67
N GLY A 175 -18.38 10.84 -4.78
CA GLY A 175 -18.62 11.02 -3.36
C GLY A 175 -19.09 9.74 -2.66
N ASP A 176 -19.38 9.86 -1.37
CA ASP A 176 -19.87 8.75 -0.52
C ASP A 176 -21.33 8.98 -0.05
N ASP A 177 -22.09 9.74 -0.79
CA ASP A 177 -23.44 10.23 -0.46
C ASP A 177 -24.58 9.20 -0.65
N GLY A 178 -24.23 7.91 -0.66
CA GLY A 178 -25.21 6.84 -0.60
C GLY A 178 -25.74 6.34 -1.93
N GLY A 179 -25.06 6.64 -3.03
CA GLY A 179 -25.31 6.01 -4.33
C GLY A 179 -25.21 4.48 -4.30
N PRO A 180 -25.52 3.79 -5.41
CA PRO A 180 -25.53 2.32 -5.48
C PRO A 180 -24.19 1.66 -5.17
N VAL A 181 -23.10 2.43 -5.20
CA VAL A 181 -21.75 1.98 -4.88
C VAL A 181 -21.32 2.64 -3.58
N ARG A 182 -21.78 2.12 -2.46
CA ARG A 182 -21.32 2.53 -1.12
C ARG A 182 -19.94 1.95 -0.84
N THR A 183 -19.11 2.69 -0.12
CA THR A 183 -17.78 2.24 0.29
C THR A 183 -17.82 0.91 1.07
N LEU A 184 -18.76 0.75 2.01
CA LEU A 184 -18.85 -0.49 2.82
C LEU A 184 -19.14 -1.74 2.00
N PRO A 185 -20.12 -1.78 1.07
CA PRO A 185 -20.30 -2.92 0.18
C PRO A 185 -19.09 -3.22 -0.71
N MET A 186 -18.34 -2.19 -1.12
CA MET A 186 -17.08 -2.38 -1.86
C MET A 186 -16.02 -3.05 -1.00
N VAL A 187 -15.84 -2.60 0.25
CA VAL A 187 -14.92 -3.23 1.21
C VAL A 187 -15.28 -4.69 1.43
N ASP A 188 -16.56 -5.00 1.61
CA ASP A 188 -17.05 -6.36 1.77
C ASP A 188 -16.74 -7.22 0.54
N THR A 189 -17.01 -6.70 -0.67
CA THR A 189 -16.76 -7.40 -1.93
C THR A 189 -15.27 -7.67 -2.12
N ILE A 190 -14.39 -6.67 -1.91
CA ILE A 190 -12.95 -6.87 -2.04
C ILE A 190 -12.46 -7.88 -1.00
N THR A 191 -12.92 -7.77 0.24
CA THR A 191 -12.55 -8.71 1.30
C THR A 191 -12.95 -10.14 0.93
N GLU A 192 -14.15 -10.34 0.38
CA GLU A 192 -14.61 -11.64 -0.11
C GLU A 192 -13.74 -12.17 -1.25
N MET A 193 -13.44 -11.34 -2.25
CA MET A 193 -12.59 -11.72 -3.38
C MET A 193 -11.19 -12.14 -2.94
N ILE A 194 -10.59 -11.44 -1.97
CA ILE A 194 -9.28 -11.81 -1.43
C ILE A 194 -9.37 -13.14 -0.67
N THR A 195 -10.38 -13.29 0.19
CA THR A 195 -10.52 -14.51 1.01
C THR A 195 -10.83 -15.74 0.16
N THR A 196 -11.42 -15.59 -1.02
CA THR A 196 -11.61 -16.68 -1.98
C THR A 196 -10.28 -17.24 -2.52
N HIS A 197 -9.23 -16.42 -2.56
CA HIS A 197 -7.89 -16.85 -2.98
C HIS A 197 -7.00 -17.34 -1.84
N VAL A 198 -7.50 -17.34 -0.61
CA VAL A 198 -6.81 -17.86 0.56
C VAL A 198 -7.16 -19.32 0.74
N THR A 199 -6.17 -20.21 0.60
CA THR A 199 -6.30 -21.60 1.01
C THR A 199 -5.83 -21.71 2.45
N SER A 200 -6.72 -22.10 3.37
CA SER A 200 -6.36 -22.35 4.76
C SER A 200 -5.26 -23.40 4.87
N LEU A 201 -4.19 -23.10 5.60
CA LEU A 201 -3.28 -24.12 6.12
C LEU A 201 -3.87 -24.84 7.36
N VAL A 202 -5.15 -24.78 7.56
CA VAL A 202 -5.80 -25.54 8.62
C VAL A 202 -6.35 -26.79 8.03
N GLU A 203 -5.59 -27.80 8.17
CA GLU A 203 -5.80 -29.09 8.79
C GLU A 203 -4.64 -30.01 8.40
N ALA A 204 -3.42 -29.72 8.85
CA ALA A 204 -2.57 -30.81 9.22
C ALA A 204 -3.24 -31.42 10.47
N GLY A 205 -4.19 -32.32 10.24
CA GLY A 205 -4.68 -33.19 11.29
C GLY A 205 -3.50 -33.82 12.01
N PRO A 206 -3.65 -34.25 13.28
CA PRO A 206 -2.56 -34.85 14.01
C PRO A 206 -1.93 -35.95 13.18
N ALA A 207 -0.61 -35.89 13.06
CA ALA A 207 0.16 -36.89 12.32
C ALA A 207 -0.34 -38.29 12.74
N PRO A 208 -0.61 -39.21 11.79
CA PRO A 208 -1.07 -40.55 12.17
C PRO A 208 -0.06 -41.11 13.15
N ALA A 209 -0.57 -41.52 14.33
CA ALA A 209 0.24 -42.10 15.37
C ALA A 209 1.05 -43.23 14.72
N SER A 210 2.35 -43.15 14.82
CA SER A 210 3.27 -44.14 14.36
C SER A 210 2.86 -45.48 14.97
N LEU A 211 2.42 -46.40 14.15
CA LEU A 211 2.27 -47.81 14.53
C LEU A 211 3.68 -48.39 14.73
N THR A 212 4.31 -48.03 15.84
CA THR A 212 5.45 -48.74 16.38
C THR A 212 4.91 -49.85 17.30
N GLY A 213 4.94 -51.07 16.86
CA GLY A 213 4.68 -52.17 17.75
C GLY A 213 4.15 -53.43 17.10
N ALA A 214 4.85 -54.00 16.18
CA ALA A 214 4.79 -55.43 15.96
C ALA A 214 6.24 -55.95 15.85
N GLY A 215 6.78 -56.30 16.98
CA GLY A 215 8.05 -57.07 17.03
C GLY A 215 7.89 -58.38 16.32
N PRO A 216 8.95 -58.92 15.70
CA PRO A 216 8.91 -60.19 14.99
C PRO A 216 8.70 -61.35 15.99
N ALA A 217 7.69 -62.14 15.76
CA ALA A 217 7.48 -63.40 16.46
C ALA A 217 8.68 -64.34 16.27
N ALA A 218 9.23 -64.76 17.39
CA ALA A 218 10.32 -65.79 17.40
C ALA A 218 9.76 -67.10 16.87
N VAL A 219 10.34 -67.55 15.74
CA VAL A 219 10.16 -68.93 15.25
C VAL A 219 11.14 -69.81 16.00
N GLY A 220 10.58 -70.68 16.85
CA GLY A 220 11.36 -71.76 17.50
C GLY A 220 11.82 -72.84 16.49
N PRO A 221 12.94 -73.55 16.77
CA PRO A 221 13.44 -74.57 15.89
C PRO A 221 12.57 -75.85 15.91
N PRO A 222 12.49 -76.58 14.80
CA PRO A 222 11.80 -77.87 14.79
C PRO A 222 12.67 -78.95 15.42
N ASP A 223 12.05 -79.73 16.33
CA ASP A 223 12.59 -80.96 16.92
C ASP A 223 12.68 -82.07 15.89
N ALA A 224 13.74 -82.91 16.09
CA ALA A 224 14.13 -84.23 15.63
C ALA A 224 15.08 -84.33 14.47
#